data_b546ee01ff17a7d76f431895bd311ebf
#
_entry.id   b546ee01ff17a7d76f431895bd311ebf
#
_cell.length_a   1.000
_cell.length_b   1.000
_cell.length_c   1.000
_cell.angle_alpha   90.00
_cell.angle_beta   90.00
_cell.angle_gamma   90.00
#
_symmetry.space_group_name_H-M   'P 1'
#
loop_
_entity.id
_entity.type
_entity.pdbx_description
1 polymer ?
#
loop_
_entity_poly.entity_id
_entity_poly.type
_entity_poly.pdbx_seq_one_letter_code
_entity_poly.pdbx_strand_id
1 'polypeptide(L)'
;IGVLLVAHIGAVAACSPSDGASVTYPVGSVGPDRTVSPAVIGTRGQIAEAVGARNLILTDTISPYRPPESAMLASAPRAVYQVTLPADPNGGYIVVYEFIDSSQAAMAAAEQQAYLATGPGRVQSPQGTIHTIRQVGTTVVYHAWQPAAASNDPGSAEIQAALETLGVGYAVPG
;
A
#
# COMPACT_ATOMS: atom_id res chain seq x y z
N ILE A 1 -27.77 -72.97 -32.52
CA ILE A 1 -26.84 -71.80 -32.59
C ILE A 1 -27.60 -70.69 -31.89
N GLY A 2 -27.30 -70.47 -30.59
CA GLY A 2 -27.89 -69.42 -29.79
C GLY A 2 -26.88 -68.32 -29.58
N VAL A 3 -27.21 -67.09 -29.91
CA VAL A 3 -26.40 -65.90 -29.68
C VAL A 3 -26.84 -65.25 -28.36
N LEU A 4 -25.96 -65.23 -27.41
CA LEU A 4 -26.16 -64.56 -26.10
C LEU A 4 -25.81 -63.11 -26.22
N LEU A 5 -26.78 -62.22 -26.06
CA LEU A 5 -26.63 -60.81 -26.10
C LEU A 5 -26.33 -60.29 -24.63
N VAL A 6 -25.13 -59.92 -24.35
CA VAL A 6 -24.75 -59.34 -23.04
C VAL A 6 -24.93 -57.82 -23.12
N ALA A 7 -25.91 -57.31 -22.40
CA ALA A 7 -26.11 -55.86 -22.24
C ALA A 7 -25.16 -55.32 -21.16
N HIS A 8 -24.26 -54.44 -21.54
CA HIS A 8 -23.43 -53.68 -20.59
C HIS A 8 -24.16 -52.43 -20.15
N ILE A 9 -24.54 -52.38 -18.89
CA ILE A 9 -25.07 -51.20 -18.25
C ILE A 9 -23.87 -50.37 -17.80
N GLY A 10 -23.57 -49.30 -18.52
CA GLY A 10 -22.57 -48.34 -18.15
C GLY A 10 -23.07 -47.46 -17.00
N ALA A 11 -22.45 -47.57 -15.83
CA ALA A 11 -22.67 -46.63 -14.73
C ALA A 11 -22.03 -45.30 -15.07
N VAL A 12 -22.85 -44.28 -15.29
CA VAL A 12 -22.40 -42.89 -15.41
C VAL A 12 -22.11 -42.36 -13.99
N ALA A 13 -20.86 -42.28 -13.63
CA ALA A 13 -20.46 -41.59 -12.42
C ALA A 13 -20.71 -40.09 -12.61
N ALA A 14 -21.71 -39.56 -11.93
CA ALA A 14 -21.94 -38.13 -11.83
C ALA A 14 -20.77 -37.52 -11.02
N CYS A 15 -19.89 -36.81 -11.70
CA CYS A 15 -18.94 -35.91 -11.01
C CYS A 15 -19.77 -34.79 -10.39
N SER A 16 -19.88 -34.79 -9.07
CA SER A 16 -20.34 -33.62 -8.33
C SER A 16 -19.34 -32.48 -8.55
N PRO A 17 -19.80 -31.27 -8.89
CA PRO A 17 -18.89 -30.13 -8.88
C PRO A 17 -18.38 -29.96 -7.47
N SER A 18 -17.07 -30.05 -7.31
CA SER A 18 -16.38 -29.67 -6.08
C SER A 18 -16.80 -28.25 -5.76
N ASP A 19 -17.43 -28.06 -4.61
CA ASP A 19 -17.62 -26.74 -4.03
C ASP A 19 -16.25 -26.07 -3.98
N GLY A 20 -16.03 -25.16 -4.92
CA GLY A 20 -14.86 -24.30 -4.93
C GLY A 20 -14.86 -23.55 -3.61
N ALA A 21 -13.98 -23.97 -2.70
CA ALA A 21 -13.70 -23.18 -1.50
C ALA A 21 -13.35 -21.77 -1.99
N SER A 22 -14.29 -20.84 -1.83
CA SER A 22 -14.03 -19.42 -2.03
C SER A 22 -12.93 -19.05 -1.05
N VAL A 23 -11.70 -18.96 -1.56
CA VAL A 23 -10.61 -18.37 -0.79
C VAL A 23 -10.99 -16.92 -0.62
N THR A 24 -11.65 -16.64 0.49
CA THR A 24 -11.87 -15.26 0.94
C THR A 24 -10.53 -14.74 1.37
N TYR A 25 -9.83 -14.07 0.44
CA TYR A 25 -8.73 -13.21 0.83
C TYR A 25 -9.32 -12.21 1.81
N PRO A 26 -8.68 -11.97 2.97
CA PRO A 26 -9.08 -10.87 3.81
C PRO A 26 -8.82 -9.59 2.99
N VAL A 27 -9.83 -9.18 2.26
CA VAL A 27 -9.92 -7.80 1.80
C VAL A 27 -9.92 -7.02 3.09
N GLY A 28 -8.83 -6.30 3.35
CA GLY A 28 -8.80 -5.35 4.44
C GLY A 28 -9.90 -4.33 4.17
N SER A 29 -11.12 -4.70 4.55
CA SER A 29 -12.26 -3.83 4.51
C SER A 29 -11.93 -2.67 5.45
N VAL A 30 -11.59 -1.54 4.87
CA VAL A 30 -11.70 -0.27 5.55
C VAL A 30 -13.21 -0.04 5.70
N GLY A 31 -13.81 -0.73 6.68
CA GLY A 31 -15.18 -0.44 7.10
C GLY A 31 -15.19 0.95 7.72
N PRO A 32 -16.31 1.69 7.62
CA PRO A 32 -16.43 3.05 8.17
C PRO A 32 -16.23 3.15 9.68
N ASP A 33 -16.11 2.04 10.41
CA ASP A 33 -16.00 1.97 11.86
C ASP A 33 -14.58 1.68 12.39
N ARG A 34 -13.54 1.74 11.57
CA ARG A 34 -12.19 1.65 12.11
C ARG A 34 -11.85 2.96 12.80
N THR A 35 -11.93 2.98 14.10
CA THR A 35 -11.38 4.07 14.93
C THR A 35 -9.90 4.23 14.59
N VAL A 36 -9.57 5.31 13.89
CA VAL A 36 -8.19 5.67 13.59
C VAL A 36 -7.51 5.98 14.92
N SER A 37 -6.35 5.41 15.17
CA SER A 37 -5.64 5.59 16.43
C SER A 37 -5.18 7.04 16.65
N PRO A 38 -4.97 7.49 17.89
CA PRO A 38 -4.43 8.81 18.18
C PRO A 38 -3.07 9.07 17.51
N ALA A 39 -2.23 8.03 17.36
CA ALA A 39 -0.94 8.15 16.70
C ALA A 39 -1.09 8.47 15.21
N VAL A 40 -1.99 7.77 14.51
CA VAL A 40 -2.29 8.02 13.08
C VAL A 40 -2.96 9.38 12.90
N ILE A 41 -3.88 9.79 13.80
CA ILE A 41 -4.50 11.12 13.77
C ILE A 41 -3.43 12.22 13.93
N GLY A 42 -2.51 12.06 14.88
CA GLY A 42 -1.43 13.01 15.11
C GLY A 42 -0.51 13.13 13.89
N THR A 43 -0.11 11.99 13.30
CA THR A 43 0.73 11.96 12.09
C THR A 43 0.01 12.58 10.89
N ARG A 44 -1.29 12.28 10.70
CA ARG A 44 -2.11 12.94 9.67
C ARG A 44 -2.12 14.46 9.82
N GLY A 45 -2.25 14.95 11.07
CA GLY A 45 -2.20 16.38 11.37
C GLY A 45 -0.89 17.02 10.92
N GLN A 46 0.24 16.39 11.26
CA GLN A 46 1.58 16.87 10.85
C GLN A 46 1.75 16.86 9.32
N ILE A 47 1.27 15.81 8.64
CA ILE A 47 1.29 15.73 7.17
C ILE A 47 0.44 16.86 6.58
N ALA A 48 -0.78 17.07 7.10
CA ALA A 48 -1.68 18.11 6.61
C ALA A 48 -1.08 19.52 6.76
N GLU A 49 -0.41 19.79 7.88
CA GLU A 49 0.31 21.04 8.12
C GLU A 49 1.47 21.22 7.11
N ALA A 50 2.29 20.17 6.94
CA ALA A 50 3.46 20.22 6.06
C ALA A 50 3.07 20.42 4.58
N VAL A 51 2.06 19.70 4.07
CA VAL A 51 1.58 19.87 2.69
C VAL A 51 0.81 21.20 2.54
N GLY A 52 0.07 21.61 3.58
CA GLY A 52 -0.64 22.89 3.60
C GLY A 52 0.27 24.10 3.49
N ALA A 53 1.47 24.04 4.10
CA ALA A 53 2.52 25.05 3.96
C ALA A 53 3.01 25.22 2.50
N ARG A 54 2.68 24.27 1.62
CA ARG A 54 2.98 24.26 0.19
C ARG A 54 1.75 24.48 -0.69
N ASN A 55 0.65 24.97 -0.11
CA ASN A 55 -0.63 25.19 -0.75
C ASN A 55 -1.28 23.90 -1.33
N LEU A 56 -0.95 22.76 -0.75
CA LEU A 56 -1.54 21.46 -1.09
C LEU A 56 -2.59 21.07 -0.03
N ILE A 57 -3.58 20.26 -0.42
CA ILE A 57 -4.66 19.82 0.46
C ILE A 57 -4.61 18.31 0.62
N LEU A 58 -4.45 17.85 1.86
CA LEU A 58 -4.56 16.44 2.21
C LEU A 58 -6.03 16.06 2.42
N THR A 59 -6.45 14.99 1.75
CA THR A 59 -7.80 14.44 1.87
C THR A 59 -7.77 12.99 2.36
N ASP A 60 -8.80 12.60 3.09
CA ASP A 60 -9.02 11.19 3.42
C ASP A 60 -9.52 10.46 2.18
N THR A 61 -9.07 9.23 1.96
CA THR A 61 -9.50 8.43 0.82
C THR A 61 -9.80 6.99 1.23
N ILE A 62 -10.78 6.39 0.55
CA ILE A 62 -11.09 4.97 0.63
C ILE A 62 -10.37 4.15 -0.44
N SER A 63 -9.45 4.77 -1.18
CA SER A 63 -8.70 4.10 -2.24
C SER A 63 -7.98 2.86 -1.69
N PRO A 64 -8.05 1.72 -2.38
CA PRO A 64 -7.33 0.50 -2.01
C PRO A 64 -5.83 0.58 -2.37
N TYR A 65 -5.29 1.78 -2.53
CA TYR A 65 -3.90 1.99 -2.93
C TYR A 65 -2.92 1.18 -2.06
N ARG A 66 -2.05 0.44 -2.74
CA ARG A 66 -0.95 -0.33 -2.15
C ARG A 66 0.33 -0.07 -2.92
N PRO A 67 1.32 0.58 -2.32
CA PRO A 67 2.66 0.64 -2.88
C PRO A 67 3.40 -0.70 -2.72
N PRO A 68 4.61 -0.85 -3.30
CA PRO A 68 5.51 -1.94 -2.93
C PRO A 68 5.84 -1.89 -1.43
N GLU A 69 5.45 -2.92 -0.68
CA GLU A 69 5.53 -3.01 0.78
C GLU A 69 6.45 -4.15 1.20
N SER A 70 7.35 -3.91 2.15
CA SER A 70 8.08 -4.95 2.87
C SER A 70 7.12 -5.78 3.75
N ALA A 71 7.57 -6.90 4.29
CA ALA A 71 6.72 -7.78 5.09
C ALA A 71 6.15 -7.09 6.34
N MET A 72 6.95 -6.27 7.02
CA MET A 72 6.48 -5.53 8.19
C MET A 72 5.41 -4.50 7.81
N LEU A 73 5.61 -3.73 6.75
CA LEU A 73 4.61 -2.75 6.30
C LEU A 73 3.33 -3.43 5.79
N ALA A 74 3.46 -4.51 5.03
CA ALA A 74 2.32 -5.25 4.48
C ALA A 74 1.40 -5.84 5.56
N SER A 75 1.95 -6.16 6.75
CA SER A 75 1.22 -6.72 7.89
C SER A 75 0.67 -5.66 8.85
N ALA A 76 1.16 -4.41 8.79
CA ALA A 76 0.77 -3.35 9.70
C ALA A 76 -0.61 -2.76 9.39
N PRO A 77 -1.36 -2.31 10.41
CA PRO A 77 -2.50 -1.44 10.21
C PRO A 77 -2.09 -0.18 9.46
N ARG A 78 -2.93 0.26 8.51
CA ARG A 78 -2.60 1.43 7.68
C ARG A 78 -3.79 2.33 7.42
N ALA A 79 -3.50 3.60 7.20
CA ALA A 79 -4.42 4.60 6.66
C ALA A 79 -3.85 5.15 5.34
N VAL A 80 -4.73 5.43 4.38
CA VAL A 80 -4.35 6.00 3.09
C VAL A 80 -4.95 7.40 2.98
N TYR A 81 -4.12 8.34 2.60
CA TYR A 81 -4.49 9.72 2.33
C TYR A 81 -4.11 10.08 0.90
N GLN A 82 -4.68 11.14 0.38
CA GLN A 82 -4.36 11.63 -0.96
C GLN A 82 -4.25 13.15 -0.97
N VAL A 83 -3.25 13.64 -1.66
CA VAL A 83 -3.19 15.04 -2.09
C VAL A 83 -3.72 15.11 -3.51
N THR A 84 -4.69 15.97 -3.75
CA THR A 84 -5.26 16.14 -5.09
C THR A 84 -4.23 16.81 -6.02
N LEU A 85 -3.85 16.10 -7.07
CA LEU A 85 -2.93 16.56 -8.09
C LEU A 85 -3.69 16.74 -9.42
N PRO A 86 -3.85 17.97 -9.94
CA PRO A 86 -4.65 18.21 -11.15
C PRO A 86 -4.15 17.46 -12.40
N ALA A 87 -2.83 17.35 -12.59
CA ALA A 87 -2.25 16.64 -13.73
C ALA A 87 -2.11 15.13 -13.49
N ASP A 88 -2.15 14.67 -12.24
CA ASP A 88 -2.09 13.25 -11.86
C ASP A 88 -3.17 12.88 -10.83
N PRO A 89 -4.44 12.79 -11.23
CA PRO A 89 -5.54 12.50 -10.32
C PRO A 89 -5.47 11.10 -9.69
N ASN A 90 -4.64 10.20 -10.21
CA ASN A 90 -4.38 8.86 -9.68
C ASN A 90 -3.08 8.80 -8.84
N GLY A 91 -2.41 9.92 -8.64
CA GLY A 91 -1.21 10.05 -7.82
C GLY A 91 -1.47 10.71 -6.47
N GLY A 92 -0.40 11.18 -5.83
CA GLY A 92 -0.47 11.95 -4.59
C GLY A 92 -0.84 11.12 -3.35
N TYR A 93 -0.74 9.80 -3.39
CA TYR A 93 -1.05 8.95 -2.26
C TYR A 93 0.04 8.98 -1.20
N ILE A 94 -0.39 9.08 0.07
CA ILE A 94 0.45 8.99 1.26
C ILE A 94 -0.13 7.90 2.14
N VAL A 95 0.69 6.90 2.51
CA VAL A 95 0.28 5.79 3.36
C VAL A 95 0.94 5.95 4.73
N VAL A 96 0.16 5.82 5.79
CA VAL A 96 0.62 5.85 7.17
C VAL A 96 0.38 4.48 7.78
N TYR A 97 1.46 3.83 8.21
CA TYR A 97 1.46 2.53 8.87
C TYR A 97 1.67 2.74 10.37
N GLU A 98 0.97 1.96 11.20
CA GLU A 98 1.04 2.06 12.65
C GLU A 98 1.74 0.87 13.26
N PHE A 99 2.56 1.12 14.28
CA PHE A 99 3.29 0.12 15.05
C PHE A 99 3.06 0.32 16.55
N ILE A 100 3.35 -0.71 17.34
CA ILE A 100 3.12 -0.70 18.78
C ILE A 100 4.01 0.34 19.47
N ASP A 101 5.24 0.50 18.99
CA ASP A 101 6.22 1.44 19.53
C ASP A 101 7.15 2.01 18.44
N SER A 102 7.93 3.01 18.81
CA SER A 102 8.85 3.70 17.91
C SER A 102 10.02 2.81 17.45
N SER A 103 10.40 1.81 18.22
CA SER A 103 11.47 0.86 17.83
C SER A 103 11.00 -0.04 16.70
N GLN A 104 9.77 -0.56 16.78
CA GLN A 104 9.16 -1.34 15.70
C GLN A 104 8.96 -0.48 14.44
N ALA A 105 8.52 0.77 14.60
CA ALA A 105 8.40 1.70 13.48
C ALA A 105 9.75 1.95 12.80
N ALA A 106 10.82 2.12 13.57
CA ALA A 106 12.18 2.28 13.05
C ALA A 106 12.65 1.04 12.28
N MET A 107 12.43 -0.15 12.84
CA MET A 107 12.77 -1.42 12.17
C MET A 107 12.00 -1.59 10.86
N ALA A 108 10.71 -1.29 10.85
CA ALA A 108 9.86 -1.37 9.68
C ALA A 108 10.28 -0.37 8.58
N ALA A 109 10.65 0.85 8.95
CA ALA A 109 11.16 1.85 8.02
C ALA A 109 12.50 1.42 7.41
N ALA A 110 13.41 0.86 8.21
CA ALA A 110 14.69 0.33 7.74
C ALA A 110 14.51 -0.90 6.83
N GLU A 111 13.58 -1.82 7.17
CA GLU A 111 13.24 -2.96 6.31
C GLU A 111 12.66 -2.50 4.97
N GLN A 112 11.75 -1.51 4.98
CA GLN A 112 11.18 -0.94 3.77
C GLN A 112 12.27 -0.29 2.89
N GLN A 113 13.19 0.45 3.49
CA GLN A 113 14.33 1.01 2.78
C GLN A 113 15.16 -0.08 2.10
N ALA A 114 15.53 -1.14 2.82
CA ALA A 114 16.30 -2.26 2.29
C ALA A 114 15.53 -3.01 1.19
N TYR A 115 14.23 -3.23 1.37
CA TYR A 115 13.35 -3.88 0.42
C TYR A 115 13.29 -3.14 -0.92
N LEU A 116 13.18 -1.81 -0.90
CA LEU A 116 13.13 -0.97 -2.10
C LEU A 116 14.51 -0.82 -2.78
N ALA A 117 15.58 -0.86 -2.00
CA ALA A 117 16.95 -0.79 -2.54
C ALA A 117 17.38 -2.06 -3.28
N THR A 118 16.77 -3.21 -2.97
CA THR A 118 17.18 -4.53 -3.44
C THR A 118 16.00 -5.37 -3.90
N GLY A 119 16.28 -6.43 -4.67
CA GLY A 119 15.35 -7.53 -4.92
C GLY A 119 13.94 -7.16 -5.38
N PRO A 120 12.91 -7.73 -4.73
CA PRO A 120 11.53 -7.63 -5.20
C PRO A 120 10.96 -6.20 -5.22
N GLY A 121 11.28 -5.39 -4.22
CA GLY A 121 10.77 -4.01 -4.14
C GLY A 121 11.26 -3.13 -5.28
N ARG A 122 12.53 -3.29 -5.64
CA ARG A 122 13.13 -2.58 -6.78
C ARG A 122 12.47 -2.96 -8.10
N VAL A 123 12.16 -4.25 -8.29
CA VAL A 123 11.50 -4.75 -9.51
C VAL A 123 10.04 -4.29 -9.61
N GLN A 124 9.36 -4.13 -8.47
CA GLN A 124 7.97 -3.68 -8.42
C GLN A 124 7.81 -2.18 -8.63
N SER A 125 8.88 -1.41 -8.46
CA SER A 125 8.86 0.04 -8.67
C SER A 125 9.36 0.36 -10.08
N PRO A 126 8.65 1.20 -10.85
CA PRO A 126 9.16 1.71 -12.12
C PRO A 126 10.53 2.37 -11.94
N GLN A 127 11.39 2.25 -12.93
CA GLN A 127 12.73 2.86 -12.87
C GLN A 127 12.62 4.39 -12.69
N GLY A 128 13.41 4.95 -11.79
CA GLY A 128 13.39 6.37 -11.48
C GLY A 128 12.29 6.79 -10.50
N THR A 129 11.57 5.83 -9.88
CA THR A 129 10.64 6.14 -8.79
C THR A 129 11.40 6.70 -7.58
N ILE A 130 10.94 7.83 -7.09
CA ILE A 130 11.43 8.44 -5.86
C ILE A 130 10.55 7.97 -4.70
N HIS A 131 11.20 7.46 -3.66
CA HIS A 131 10.56 6.93 -2.46
C HIS A 131 10.86 7.83 -1.26
N THR A 132 9.84 8.25 -0.56
CA THR A 132 9.94 8.99 0.71
C THR A 132 9.45 8.12 1.83
N ILE A 133 10.34 7.77 2.77
CA ILE A 133 10.04 6.99 3.98
C ILE A 133 10.38 7.86 5.18
N ARG A 134 9.40 8.10 6.04
CA ARG A 134 9.59 8.89 7.27
C ARG A 134 9.04 8.16 8.47
N GLN A 135 9.80 8.09 9.55
CA GLN A 135 9.28 7.64 10.85
C GLN A 135 8.81 8.85 11.65
N VAL A 136 7.56 8.84 12.10
CA VAL A 136 6.95 9.86 12.93
C VAL A 136 6.39 9.19 14.19
N GLY A 137 7.15 9.23 15.28
CA GLY A 137 6.78 8.51 16.49
C GLY A 137 6.65 7.00 16.27
N THR A 138 5.44 6.47 16.47
CA THR A 138 5.11 5.04 16.28
C THR A 138 4.57 4.74 14.87
N THR A 139 4.64 5.70 13.95
CA THR A 139 4.14 5.51 12.59
C THR A 139 5.26 5.59 11.55
N VAL A 140 5.03 4.93 10.41
CA VAL A 140 5.85 5.07 9.21
C VAL A 140 4.99 5.70 8.13
N VAL A 141 5.45 6.82 7.58
CA VAL A 141 4.83 7.53 6.45
C VAL A 141 5.57 7.14 5.18
N TYR A 142 4.83 6.74 4.16
CA TYR A 142 5.38 6.37 2.87
C TYR A 142 4.68 7.11 1.73
N HIS A 143 5.48 7.63 0.82
CA HIS A 143 5.05 8.23 -0.43
C HIS A 143 6.01 7.81 -1.55
N ALA A 144 5.47 7.61 -2.76
CA ALA A 144 6.28 7.31 -3.95
C ALA A 144 5.70 8.03 -5.16
N TRP A 145 6.58 8.53 -6.02
CA TRP A 145 6.21 9.18 -7.26
C TRP A 145 7.29 9.02 -8.32
N GLN A 146 6.94 9.23 -9.59
CA GLN A 146 7.86 9.05 -10.72
C GLN A 146 8.00 10.35 -11.52
N PRO A 147 9.16 11.03 -11.45
CA PRO A 147 9.38 12.29 -12.19
C PRO A 147 9.24 12.18 -13.70
N ALA A 148 9.58 11.02 -14.26
CA ALA A 148 9.54 10.77 -15.71
C ALA A 148 8.16 10.29 -16.22
N ALA A 149 7.16 10.15 -15.33
CA ALA A 149 5.81 9.77 -15.75
C ALA A 149 5.18 10.85 -16.63
N ALA A 150 4.45 10.44 -17.66
CA ALA A 150 3.75 11.39 -18.55
C ALA A 150 2.67 12.19 -17.81
N SER A 151 2.13 11.66 -16.72
CA SER A 151 1.15 12.29 -15.83
C SER A 151 1.80 13.03 -14.65
N ASN A 152 3.11 13.28 -14.67
CA ASN A 152 3.78 13.92 -13.55
C ASN A 152 3.21 15.31 -13.26
N ASP A 153 2.79 15.50 -12.01
CA ASP A 153 2.32 16.79 -11.49
C ASP A 153 3.43 17.42 -10.63
N PRO A 154 3.73 18.73 -10.79
CA PRO A 154 4.70 19.42 -9.95
C PRO A 154 4.44 19.28 -8.45
N GLY A 155 3.19 19.15 -8.06
CA GLY A 155 2.78 18.92 -6.67
C GLY A 155 3.38 17.63 -6.06
N SER A 156 3.77 16.63 -6.87
CA SER A 156 4.42 15.43 -6.37
C SER A 156 5.77 15.72 -5.70
N ALA A 157 6.57 16.60 -6.29
CA ALA A 157 7.83 17.06 -5.69
C ALA A 157 7.58 17.90 -4.42
N GLU A 158 6.50 18.69 -4.39
CA GLU A 158 6.11 19.46 -3.23
C GLU A 158 5.63 18.58 -2.07
N ILE A 159 4.90 17.47 -2.38
CA ILE A 159 4.57 16.46 -1.37
C ILE A 159 5.84 15.84 -0.77
N GLN A 160 6.78 15.40 -1.62
CA GLN A 160 8.06 14.86 -1.15
C GLN A 160 8.76 15.84 -0.20
N ALA A 161 8.95 17.09 -0.65
CA ALA A 161 9.64 18.11 0.12
C ALA A 161 8.90 18.47 1.43
N ALA A 162 7.57 18.41 1.46
CA ALA A 162 6.77 18.55 2.67
C ALA A 162 7.04 17.39 3.65
N LEU A 163 6.98 16.15 3.16
CA LEU A 163 7.19 14.97 4.00
C LEU A 163 8.63 14.89 4.53
N GLU A 164 9.62 15.37 3.81
CA GLU A 164 11.02 15.42 4.25
C GLU A 164 11.25 16.28 5.50
N THR A 165 10.33 17.17 5.83
CA THR A 165 10.38 17.96 7.07
C THR A 165 9.94 17.18 8.31
N LEU A 166 9.30 16.01 8.14
CA LEU A 166 8.73 15.22 9.23
C LEU A 166 9.74 14.21 9.80
N GLY A 167 9.73 13.98 11.10
CA GLY A 167 10.40 12.91 11.83
C GLY A 167 11.79 12.51 11.29
N VAL A 168 12.07 11.20 11.27
CA VAL A 168 13.35 10.62 10.82
C VAL A 168 13.22 10.05 9.41
N GLY A 169 14.14 10.39 8.50
CA GLY A 169 14.15 9.92 7.12
C GLY A 169 14.96 8.66 6.90
N TYR A 170 14.50 7.82 5.97
CA TYR A 170 15.19 6.61 5.51
C TYR A 170 15.37 6.71 3.99
N ALA A 171 16.59 7.04 3.56
CA ALA A 171 16.89 7.27 2.14
C ALA A 171 16.99 5.95 1.39
N VAL A 172 16.23 5.79 0.31
CA VAL A 172 16.34 4.66 -0.60
C VAL A 172 17.41 5.00 -1.64
N PRO A 173 18.51 4.21 -1.75
CA PRO A 173 19.50 4.41 -2.80
C PRO A 173 18.86 4.22 -4.18
N GLY A 174 19.15 5.14 -5.11
CA GLY A 174 18.67 5.09 -6.49
C GLY A 174 19.33 4.02 -7.36
#